data_9b1d9996957611e0f5b505a0954b61bf
#
_entry.id   9b1d9996957611e0f5b505a0954b61bf
#
_cell.length_a   1.000
_cell.length_b   1.000
_cell.length_c   1.000
_cell.angle_alpha   90.00
_cell.angle_beta   90.00
_cell.angle_gamma   90.00
#
_symmetry.space_group_name_H-M   'P 1'
#
loop_
_entity.id
_entity.type
_entity.pdbx_description
1 polymer ?
#
loop_
_entity_poly.entity_id
_entity_poly.type
_entity_poly.pdbx_seq_one_letter_code
_entity_poly.pdbx_strand_id
1 'polypeptide(L)'
;MNENLNPDKDHFSPEELDVEKKLRPLSFDDFTGQDQVLENLKIFVEAANLRGEALDHTLFHGPPGLGKTTLAHILANELNVGLKITSGPVLDKPGDLAGLLTNLSERDVLFIDEIHRLSPVVEEYLYSAMEDYRIDIMIESGPNARTVQIDLEPFTLIGATTRSGLLTAPMRARFGISSRLQYYNTELLTTIVQRSATILKVPISMESAIEIAGRSRGTPRIANALLRRVRDFAQIKGDGAITIKIAKYALEALNVDAHGLDEMDNKILTTIIDKFKGGPVGISTIATAVGENTETIEEVYEPFLIQEGFIMRTPRGREVTHLAYKHLGRVKGENQGELF
;
A
#
# COMPACT_ATOMS: atom_id res chain seq x y z
N MET A 1 -5.21 -11.43 12.92
CA MET A 1 -4.00 -10.71 12.45
C MET A 1 -3.03 -10.65 13.61
N ASN A 2 -1.77 -10.88 13.40
CA ASN A 2 -0.79 -10.57 14.42
C ASN A 2 -0.76 -9.05 14.57
N GLU A 3 -1.30 -8.51 15.67
CA GLU A 3 -1.42 -7.07 15.91
C GLU A 3 -0.09 -6.32 15.73
N ASN A 4 1.02 -7.02 15.93
CA ASN A 4 2.38 -6.50 15.75
C ASN A 4 2.80 -6.32 14.28
N LEU A 5 2.05 -6.86 13.34
CA LEU A 5 2.32 -6.80 11.89
C LEU A 5 1.19 -6.08 11.13
N ASN A 6 0.17 -5.59 11.84
CA ASN A 6 -0.94 -4.87 11.23
C ASN A 6 -0.43 -3.59 10.54
N PRO A 7 -0.63 -3.44 9.21
CA PRO A 7 -0.18 -2.27 8.47
C PRO A 7 -1.05 -1.02 8.67
N ASP A 8 -2.18 -1.12 9.40
CA ASP A 8 -3.08 0.00 9.61
C ASP A 8 -2.49 1.01 10.60
N LYS A 9 -2.36 2.27 10.16
CA LYS A 9 -1.73 3.35 10.93
C LYS A 9 -2.43 3.68 12.26
N ASP A 10 -3.68 3.26 12.41
CA ASP A 10 -4.49 3.57 13.59
C ASP A 10 -4.03 2.86 14.88
N HIS A 11 -3.08 1.93 14.76
CA HIS A 11 -2.51 1.17 15.89
C HIS A 11 -1.05 1.51 16.22
N PHE A 12 -0.40 2.43 15.47
CA PHE A 12 0.98 2.82 15.78
C PHE A 12 1.04 3.84 16.93
N SER A 13 1.96 3.60 17.86
CA SER A 13 2.31 4.60 18.85
C SER A 13 2.96 5.84 18.18
N PRO A 14 2.91 7.04 18.79
CA PRO A 14 3.59 8.21 18.25
C PRO A 14 5.08 7.97 17.95
N GLU A 15 5.74 7.14 18.77
CA GLU A 15 7.15 6.78 18.60
C GLU A 15 7.37 5.88 17.36
N GLU A 16 6.46 4.96 17.10
CA GLU A 16 6.51 4.09 15.91
C GLU A 16 6.28 4.88 14.62
N LEU A 17 5.40 5.87 14.64
CA LEU A 17 5.18 6.80 13.53
C LEU A 17 6.43 7.65 13.24
N ASP A 18 7.13 8.10 14.28
CA ASP A 18 8.38 8.85 14.12
C ASP A 18 9.51 7.99 13.55
N VAL A 19 9.59 6.72 13.94
CA VAL A 19 10.53 5.77 13.34
C VAL A 19 10.19 5.52 11.87
N GLU A 20 8.93 5.31 11.53
CA GLU A 20 8.51 5.12 10.14
C GLU A 20 8.84 6.34 9.27
N LYS A 21 8.63 7.55 9.78
CA LYS A 21 9.03 8.79 9.08
C LYS A 21 10.54 8.85 8.83
N LYS A 22 11.37 8.46 9.81
CA LYS A 22 12.84 8.44 9.66
C LYS A 22 13.33 7.43 8.64
N LEU A 23 12.63 6.30 8.50
CA LEU A 23 12.97 5.26 7.53
C LEU A 23 12.55 5.62 6.09
N ARG A 24 11.65 6.59 5.93
CA ARG A 24 11.14 7.00 4.62
C ARG A 24 12.23 7.70 3.80
N PRO A 25 12.46 7.26 2.54
CA PRO A 25 13.30 7.99 1.59
C PRO A 25 12.75 9.40 1.35
N LEU A 26 13.64 10.38 1.17
CA LEU A 26 13.28 11.78 0.93
C LEU A 26 13.63 12.27 -0.47
N SER A 27 14.43 11.51 -1.23
CA SER A 27 14.85 11.80 -2.59
C SER A 27 14.68 10.58 -3.50
N PHE A 28 14.73 10.79 -4.81
CA PHE A 28 14.75 9.69 -5.76
C PHE A 28 15.96 8.78 -5.59
N ASP A 29 17.11 9.32 -5.19
CA ASP A 29 18.35 8.54 -5.05
C ASP A 29 18.34 7.63 -3.83
N ASP A 30 17.55 7.99 -2.81
CA ASP A 30 17.33 7.18 -1.61
C ASP A 30 16.28 6.07 -1.80
N PHE A 31 15.49 6.17 -2.86
CA PHE A 31 14.39 5.24 -3.12
C PHE A 31 14.89 4.02 -3.88
N THR A 32 14.70 2.84 -3.34
CA THR A 32 15.15 1.57 -3.92
C THR A 32 14.00 0.89 -4.67
N GLY A 33 14.26 0.42 -5.90
CA GLY A 33 13.32 -0.31 -6.73
C GLY A 33 12.34 0.60 -7.49
N GLN A 34 11.42 0.01 -8.27
CA GLN A 34 10.50 0.71 -9.18
C GLN A 34 11.24 1.52 -10.27
N ASP A 35 12.38 1.04 -10.73
CA ASP A 35 13.37 1.79 -11.54
C ASP A 35 12.74 2.50 -12.73
N GLN A 36 11.91 1.81 -13.52
CA GLN A 36 11.25 2.41 -14.68
C GLN A 36 10.28 3.54 -14.30
N VAL A 37 9.60 3.42 -13.16
CA VAL A 37 8.71 4.47 -12.65
C VAL A 37 9.53 5.68 -12.23
N LEU A 38 10.64 5.45 -11.52
CA LEU A 38 11.53 6.52 -11.06
C LEU A 38 12.19 7.26 -12.21
N GLU A 39 12.69 6.56 -13.22
CA GLU A 39 13.29 7.18 -14.40
C GLU A 39 12.31 8.14 -15.08
N ASN A 40 11.07 7.71 -15.30
CA ASN A 40 10.04 8.56 -15.88
C ASN A 40 9.71 9.76 -14.99
N LEU A 41 9.53 9.53 -13.67
CA LEU A 41 9.21 10.61 -12.73
C LEU A 41 10.35 11.65 -12.64
N LYS A 42 11.61 11.25 -12.68
CA LYS A 42 12.76 12.17 -12.71
C LYS A 42 12.67 13.10 -13.92
N ILE A 43 12.39 12.55 -15.12
CA ILE A 43 12.25 13.33 -16.35
C ILE A 43 11.06 14.31 -16.24
N PHE A 44 9.91 13.86 -15.75
CA PHE A 44 8.72 14.71 -15.66
C PHE A 44 8.92 15.85 -14.65
N VAL A 45 9.52 15.56 -13.50
CA VAL A 45 9.85 16.56 -12.47
C VAL A 45 10.84 17.59 -13.00
N GLU A 46 11.91 17.14 -13.66
CA GLU A 46 12.90 18.05 -14.25
C GLU A 46 12.26 18.95 -15.31
N ALA A 47 11.43 18.39 -16.19
CA ALA A 47 10.70 19.14 -17.21
C ALA A 47 9.73 20.17 -16.61
N ALA A 48 8.96 19.82 -15.57
CA ALA A 48 8.07 20.72 -14.87
C ALA A 48 8.85 21.88 -14.19
N ASN A 49 9.97 21.56 -13.55
CA ASN A 49 10.83 22.56 -12.94
C ASN A 49 11.46 23.52 -13.96
N LEU A 50 11.90 23.01 -15.12
CA LEU A 50 12.43 23.86 -16.20
C LEU A 50 11.40 24.84 -16.78
N ARG A 51 10.13 24.42 -16.86
CA ARG A 51 9.05 25.27 -17.34
C ARG A 51 8.47 26.19 -16.26
N GLY A 52 8.73 25.91 -14.97
CA GLY A 52 8.14 26.61 -13.84
C GLY A 52 6.64 26.29 -13.65
N GLU A 53 6.18 25.14 -14.13
CA GLU A 53 4.78 24.72 -14.12
C GLU A 53 4.51 23.68 -13.02
N ALA A 54 3.24 23.50 -12.63
CA ALA A 54 2.83 22.36 -11.83
C ALA A 54 3.08 21.06 -12.61
N LEU A 55 3.46 19.98 -11.90
CA LEU A 55 3.55 18.65 -12.50
C LEU A 55 2.15 18.15 -12.89
N ASP A 56 2.04 17.40 -13.97
CA ASP A 56 0.79 16.76 -14.35
C ASP A 56 0.23 15.93 -13.21
N HIS A 57 -1.11 15.91 -13.07
CA HIS A 57 -1.77 15.08 -12.06
C HIS A 57 -1.33 13.63 -12.20
N THR A 58 -0.95 13.02 -11.07
CA THR A 58 -0.28 11.72 -11.03
C THR A 58 -1.07 10.70 -10.22
N LEU A 59 -1.26 9.50 -10.77
CA LEU A 59 -1.92 8.38 -10.12
C LEU A 59 -0.91 7.26 -9.80
N PHE A 60 -0.75 6.95 -8.52
CA PHE A 60 -0.04 5.75 -8.08
C PHE A 60 -1.02 4.65 -7.71
N HIS A 61 -0.90 3.48 -8.34
CA HIS A 61 -1.76 2.35 -8.02
C HIS A 61 -0.97 1.06 -7.82
N GLY A 62 -1.53 0.16 -7.04
CA GLY A 62 -0.91 -1.13 -6.72
C GLY A 62 -1.10 -1.52 -5.26
N PRO A 63 -0.67 -2.72 -4.87
CA PRO A 63 -0.81 -3.26 -3.51
C PRO A 63 -0.39 -2.29 -2.40
N PRO A 64 -0.87 -2.47 -1.17
CA PRO A 64 -0.48 -1.64 -0.03
C PRO A 64 1.01 -1.85 0.33
N GLY A 65 1.64 -0.83 0.92
CA GLY A 65 3.01 -0.95 1.45
C GLY A 65 4.14 -0.83 0.44
N LEU A 66 3.88 -0.49 -0.83
CA LEU A 66 4.87 -0.39 -1.91
C LEU A 66 5.53 0.99 -2.06
N GLY A 67 5.13 1.98 -1.27
CA GLY A 67 5.78 3.30 -1.28
C GLY A 67 5.00 4.41 -2.00
N LYS A 68 3.68 4.26 -2.30
CA LYS A 68 2.85 5.30 -2.96
C LYS A 68 2.94 6.66 -2.25
N THR A 69 2.71 6.69 -0.94
CA THR A 69 2.82 7.89 -0.11
C THR A 69 4.26 8.42 -0.04
N THR A 70 5.26 7.53 -0.07
CA THR A 70 6.67 7.91 -0.09
C THR A 70 7.03 8.64 -1.38
N LEU A 71 6.57 8.14 -2.54
CA LEU A 71 6.78 8.80 -3.83
C LEU A 71 6.12 10.19 -3.87
N ALA A 72 4.94 10.37 -3.25
CA ALA A 72 4.32 11.69 -3.15
C ALA A 72 5.19 12.69 -2.36
N HIS A 73 5.80 12.25 -1.26
CA HIS A 73 6.76 13.08 -0.51
C HIS A 73 8.01 13.40 -1.33
N ILE A 74 8.56 12.42 -2.02
CA ILE A 74 9.73 12.63 -2.89
C ILE A 74 9.40 13.64 -3.99
N LEU A 75 8.28 13.48 -4.68
CA LEU A 75 7.85 14.41 -5.73
C LEU A 75 7.74 15.84 -5.22
N ALA A 76 7.10 16.06 -4.07
CA ALA A 76 6.98 17.39 -3.49
C ALA A 76 8.36 17.98 -3.12
N ASN A 77 9.26 17.16 -2.57
CA ASN A 77 10.64 17.59 -2.26
C ASN A 77 11.44 17.95 -3.52
N GLU A 78 11.39 17.10 -4.56
CA GLU A 78 12.12 17.32 -5.81
C GLU A 78 11.56 18.50 -6.65
N LEU A 79 10.25 18.78 -6.51
CA LEU A 79 9.61 19.97 -7.06
C LEU A 79 9.87 21.23 -6.20
N ASN A 80 10.37 21.06 -4.98
CA ASN A 80 10.59 22.11 -3.97
C ASN A 80 9.29 22.90 -3.68
N VAL A 81 8.20 22.20 -3.42
CA VAL A 81 6.86 22.76 -3.16
C VAL A 81 6.23 22.17 -1.90
N GLY A 82 5.15 22.79 -1.44
CA GLY A 82 4.39 22.29 -0.29
C GLY A 82 3.66 20.98 -0.60
N LEU A 83 3.48 20.14 0.42
CA LEU A 83 2.71 18.89 0.35
C LEU A 83 1.59 18.90 1.37
N LYS A 84 0.35 18.80 0.90
CA LYS A 84 -0.82 18.53 1.73
C LYS A 84 -1.28 17.09 1.54
N ILE A 85 -1.56 16.41 2.65
CA ILE A 85 -1.93 15.00 2.67
C ILE A 85 -3.32 14.85 3.25
N THR A 86 -4.15 14.10 2.54
CA THR A 86 -5.47 13.66 2.99
C THR A 86 -5.76 12.26 2.49
N SER A 87 -6.96 11.74 2.74
CA SER A 87 -7.42 10.46 2.22
C SER A 87 -8.88 10.54 1.77
N GLY A 88 -9.27 9.65 0.83
CA GLY A 88 -10.64 9.61 0.32
C GLY A 88 -11.69 9.55 1.42
N PRO A 89 -11.58 8.66 2.43
CA PRO A 89 -12.55 8.56 3.52
C PRO A 89 -12.70 9.82 4.40
N VAL A 90 -11.71 10.70 4.43
CA VAL A 90 -11.75 11.95 5.23
C VAL A 90 -12.48 13.07 4.49
N LEU A 91 -12.51 13.01 3.16
CA LEU A 91 -13.17 13.98 2.30
C LEU A 91 -14.65 13.61 2.11
N ASP A 92 -15.47 13.93 3.09
CA ASP A 92 -16.87 13.53 3.14
C ASP A 92 -17.77 14.50 2.34
N LYS A 93 -17.41 15.79 2.33
CA LYS A 93 -18.21 16.88 1.75
C LYS A 93 -17.39 17.74 0.79
N PRO A 94 -18.03 18.34 -0.22
CA PRO A 94 -17.35 19.29 -1.11
C PRO A 94 -16.62 20.43 -0.38
N GLY A 95 -17.17 20.89 0.75
CA GLY A 95 -16.54 21.92 1.57
C GLY A 95 -15.18 21.53 2.16
N ASP A 96 -14.99 20.26 2.49
CA ASP A 96 -13.72 19.74 3.00
C ASP A 96 -12.65 19.80 1.90
N LEU A 97 -13.01 19.38 0.69
CA LEU A 97 -12.14 19.48 -0.49
C LEU A 97 -11.82 20.93 -0.84
N ALA A 98 -12.84 21.81 -0.86
CA ALA A 98 -12.67 23.23 -1.15
C ALA A 98 -11.72 23.89 -0.15
N GLY A 99 -11.87 23.60 1.14
CA GLY A 99 -10.98 24.11 2.19
C GLY A 99 -9.54 23.68 2.01
N LEU A 100 -9.28 22.48 1.48
CA LEU A 100 -7.93 22.05 1.16
C LEU A 100 -7.36 22.74 -0.08
N LEU A 101 -8.14 22.80 -1.16
CA LEU A 101 -7.73 23.35 -2.45
C LEU A 101 -7.44 24.86 -2.38
N THR A 102 -8.30 25.64 -1.73
CA THR A 102 -8.11 27.09 -1.55
C THR A 102 -6.92 27.49 -0.67
N ASN A 103 -6.37 26.53 0.08
CA ASN A 103 -5.17 26.72 0.91
C ASN A 103 -3.90 26.20 0.24
N LEU A 104 -3.93 25.77 -1.02
CA LEU A 104 -2.73 25.42 -1.79
C LEU A 104 -2.09 26.69 -2.34
N SER A 105 -0.76 26.73 -2.32
CA SER A 105 0.02 27.70 -3.05
C SER A 105 0.28 27.20 -4.48
N GLU A 106 0.73 28.09 -5.35
CA GLU A 106 1.10 27.75 -6.73
C GLU A 106 2.07 26.56 -6.77
N ARG A 107 1.77 25.57 -7.59
CA ARG A 107 2.52 24.33 -7.81
C ARG A 107 2.53 23.35 -6.61
N ASP A 108 1.88 23.65 -5.50
CA ASP A 108 1.78 22.73 -4.36
C ASP A 108 1.23 21.36 -4.76
N VAL A 109 1.58 20.35 -4.00
CA VAL A 109 1.09 18.99 -4.17
C VAL A 109 -0.03 18.70 -3.17
N LEU A 110 -1.18 18.26 -3.66
CA LEU A 110 -2.22 17.62 -2.87
C LEU A 110 -2.15 16.10 -3.05
N PHE A 111 -1.88 15.37 -1.99
CA PHE A 111 -1.90 13.91 -1.99
C PHE A 111 -3.19 13.39 -1.37
N ILE A 112 -3.93 12.54 -2.11
CA ILE A 112 -5.14 11.86 -1.64
C ILE A 112 -4.87 10.35 -1.63
N ASP A 113 -4.74 9.78 -0.42
CA ASP A 113 -4.64 8.32 -0.26
C ASP A 113 -6.03 7.68 -0.39
N GLU A 114 -6.08 6.44 -0.89
CA GLU A 114 -7.31 5.69 -1.17
C GLU A 114 -8.36 6.54 -1.93
N ILE A 115 -7.91 7.21 -2.98
CA ILE A 115 -8.73 8.15 -3.77
C ILE A 115 -9.99 7.50 -4.35
N HIS A 116 -10.00 6.17 -4.55
CA HIS A 116 -11.18 5.42 -5.00
C HIS A 116 -12.34 5.40 -3.98
N ARG A 117 -12.11 5.87 -2.74
CA ARG A 117 -13.11 5.96 -1.68
C ARG A 117 -13.74 7.35 -1.57
N LEU A 118 -13.44 8.25 -2.48
CA LEU A 118 -14.15 9.54 -2.59
C LEU A 118 -15.62 9.30 -2.88
N SER A 119 -16.50 10.10 -2.27
CA SER A 119 -17.90 10.11 -2.64
C SER A 119 -18.08 10.67 -4.07
N PRO A 120 -19.09 10.20 -4.85
CA PRO A 120 -19.32 10.70 -6.21
C PRO A 120 -19.45 12.23 -6.28
N VAL A 121 -20.05 12.83 -5.25
CA VAL A 121 -20.21 14.28 -5.19
C VAL A 121 -18.87 15.00 -5.06
N VAL A 122 -17.98 14.54 -4.17
CA VAL A 122 -16.64 15.11 -4.02
C VAL A 122 -15.79 14.88 -5.26
N GLU A 123 -15.95 13.71 -5.90
CA GLU A 123 -15.26 13.40 -7.16
C GLU A 123 -15.62 14.38 -8.28
N GLU A 124 -16.89 14.78 -8.42
CA GLU A 124 -17.32 15.78 -9.42
C GLU A 124 -16.68 17.15 -9.20
N TYR A 125 -16.58 17.61 -7.95
CA TYR A 125 -15.87 18.86 -7.63
C TYR A 125 -14.38 18.78 -7.96
N LEU A 126 -13.78 17.62 -7.73
CA LEU A 126 -12.37 17.39 -8.04
C LEU A 126 -12.08 17.43 -9.54
N TYR A 127 -13.05 17.03 -10.40
CA TYR A 127 -12.89 17.11 -11.85
C TYR A 127 -12.65 18.55 -12.33
N SER A 128 -13.50 19.50 -11.91
CA SER A 128 -13.35 20.91 -12.27
C SER A 128 -12.05 21.50 -11.72
N ALA A 129 -11.68 21.11 -10.51
CA ALA A 129 -10.43 21.55 -9.91
C ALA A 129 -9.19 21.05 -10.67
N MET A 130 -9.24 19.83 -11.23
CA MET A 130 -8.13 19.26 -12.00
C MET A 130 -8.03 19.82 -13.43
N GLU A 131 -9.15 20.09 -14.07
CA GLU A 131 -9.16 20.54 -15.48
C GLU A 131 -8.98 22.05 -15.61
N ASP A 132 -9.74 22.80 -14.82
CA ASP A 132 -9.88 24.26 -14.99
C ASP A 132 -9.26 25.07 -13.86
N TYR A 133 -8.70 24.41 -12.83
CA TYR A 133 -8.25 25.07 -11.59
C TYR A 133 -9.33 25.96 -10.98
N ARG A 134 -10.57 25.45 -10.91
CA ARG A 134 -11.74 26.12 -10.37
C ARG A 134 -12.60 25.17 -9.57
N ILE A 135 -13.32 25.74 -8.61
CA ILE A 135 -14.30 24.99 -7.84
C ILE A 135 -15.58 25.83 -7.69
N ASP A 136 -16.72 25.22 -7.97
CA ASP A 136 -18.03 25.85 -7.85
C ASP A 136 -18.69 25.41 -6.55
N ILE A 137 -18.86 26.31 -5.59
CA ILE A 137 -19.45 26.00 -4.28
C ILE A 137 -20.86 26.53 -4.20
N MET A 138 -21.84 25.68 -3.88
CA MET A 138 -23.17 26.09 -3.53
C MET A 138 -23.23 26.60 -2.09
N ILE A 139 -23.57 27.89 -1.92
CA ILE A 139 -23.65 28.54 -0.59
C ILE A 139 -24.96 28.25 0.11
N GLU A 140 -26.07 28.12 -0.64
CA GLU A 140 -27.40 27.87 -0.09
C GLU A 140 -28.11 26.76 -0.87
N SER A 141 -28.98 26.00 -0.20
CA SER A 141 -29.85 25.02 -0.83
C SER A 141 -31.26 25.56 -1.00
N GLY A 142 -31.95 25.22 -2.11
CA GLY A 142 -33.31 25.61 -2.37
C GLY A 142 -33.47 26.69 -3.44
N PRO A 143 -34.63 27.41 -3.51
CA PRO A 143 -34.92 28.36 -4.58
C PRO A 143 -33.97 29.57 -4.69
N ASN A 144 -33.21 29.84 -3.62
CA ASN A 144 -32.22 30.91 -3.55
C ASN A 144 -30.78 30.41 -3.66
N ALA A 145 -30.57 29.18 -4.10
CA ALA A 145 -29.23 28.59 -4.25
C ALA A 145 -28.35 29.53 -5.12
N ARG A 146 -27.19 29.85 -4.58
CA ARG A 146 -26.16 30.66 -5.29
C ARG A 146 -24.91 29.82 -5.38
N THR A 147 -24.36 29.78 -6.59
CA THR A 147 -23.03 29.17 -6.81
C THR A 147 -21.99 30.26 -6.78
N VAL A 148 -20.93 30.07 -6.03
CA VAL A 148 -19.73 30.90 -6.06
C VAL A 148 -18.60 30.10 -6.68
N GLN A 149 -18.08 30.64 -7.77
CA GLN A 149 -16.89 30.08 -8.42
C GLN A 149 -15.64 30.64 -7.72
N ILE A 150 -14.71 29.77 -7.36
CA ILE A 150 -13.44 30.11 -6.76
C ILE A 150 -12.35 29.63 -7.70
N ASP A 151 -11.50 30.54 -8.15
CA ASP A 151 -10.29 30.20 -8.89
C ASP A 151 -9.23 29.65 -7.92
N LEU A 152 -8.50 28.64 -8.35
CA LEU A 152 -7.46 27.95 -7.60
C LEU A 152 -6.09 28.21 -8.22
N GLU A 153 -5.06 28.27 -7.40
CA GLU A 153 -3.70 28.24 -7.92
C GLU A 153 -3.41 26.89 -8.62
N PRO A 154 -2.65 26.88 -9.73
CA PRO A 154 -2.23 25.64 -10.37
C PRO A 154 -1.52 24.71 -9.38
N PHE A 155 -2.01 23.50 -9.24
CA PHE A 155 -1.50 22.51 -8.29
C PHE A 155 -1.33 21.14 -8.94
N THR A 156 -0.58 20.25 -8.29
CA THR A 156 -0.47 18.85 -8.67
C THR A 156 -1.31 17.99 -7.75
N LEU A 157 -2.28 17.26 -8.30
CA LEU A 157 -2.95 16.18 -7.57
C LEU A 157 -2.15 14.89 -7.71
N ILE A 158 -1.81 14.26 -6.60
CA ILE A 158 -1.29 12.90 -6.56
C ILE A 158 -2.35 12.01 -5.90
N GLY A 159 -2.98 11.14 -6.69
CA GLY A 159 -3.90 10.11 -6.19
C GLY A 159 -3.16 8.81 -5.90
N ALA A 160 -3.50 8.15 -4.81
CA ALA A 160 -3.05 6.79 -4.52
C ALA A 160 -4.23 5.85 -4.34
N THR A 161 -4.12 4.62 -4.85
CA THR A 161 -5.17 3.61 -4.70
C THR A 161 -4.61 2.19 -4.71
N THR A 162 -5.20 1.33 -3.92
CA THR A 162 -5.02 -0.12 -3.99
C THR A 162 -5.91 -0.76 -5.07
N ARG A 163 -7.01 -0.09 -5.44
CA ARG A 163 -8.07 -0.60 -6.33
C ARG A 163 -8.33 0.33 -7.52
N SER A 164 -7.39 0.40 -8.46
CA SER A 164 -7.53 1.26 -9.65
C SER A 164 -8.78 0.96 -10.49
N GLY A 165 -9.31 -0.27 -10.41
CA GLY A 165 -10.55 -0.67 -11.09
C GLY A 165 -11.82 -0.02 -10.53
N LEU A 166 -11.79 0.50 -9.30
CA LEU A 166 -12.92 1.21 -8.68
C LEU A 166 -12.95 2.71 -9.03
N LEU A 167 -11.86 3.25 -9.57
CA LEU A 167 -11.87 4.64 -10.08
C LEU A 167 -12.75 4.73 -11.32
N THR A 168 -13.55 5.78 -11.38
CA THR A 168 -14.37 6.09 -12.56
C THR A 168 -13.48 6.34 -13.78
N ALA A 169 -14.01 6.08 -14.97
CA ALA A 169 -13.27 6.37 -16.21
C ALA A 169 -12.94 7.87 -16.36
N PRO A 170 -13.85 8.80 -16.04
CA PRO A 170 -13.56 10.22 -16.04
C PRO A 170 -12.39 10.61 -15.11
N MET A 171 -12.37 10.07 -13.87
CA MET A 171 -11.28 10.35 -12.95
C MET A 171 -9.93 9.85 -13.49
N ARG A 172 -9.88 8.63 -14.00
CA ARG A 172 -8.64 8.07 -14.56
C ARG A 172 -8.10 8.86 -15.75
N ALA A 173 -8.98 9.38 -16.59
CA ALA A 173 -8.59 10.16 -17.78
C ALA A 173 -7.92 11.50 -17.44
N ARG A 174 -8.14 12.03 -16.23
CA ARG A 174 -7.58 13.29 -15.77
C ARG A 174 -6.16 13.19 -15.20
N PHE A 175 -5.69 11.98 -14.96
CA PHE A 175 -4.30 11.77 -14.57
C PHE A 175 -3.41 11.65 -15.81
N GLY A 176 -2.58 12.68 -16.05
CA GLY A 176 -1.59 12.68 -17.13
C GLY A 176 -0.48 11.63 -16.92
N ILE A 177 -0.17 11.35 -15.64
CA ILE A 177 0.84 10.35 -15.25
C ILE A 177 0.14 9.24 -14.46
N SER A 178 0.28 7.98 -14.90
CA SER A 178 -0.25 6.82 -14.18
C SER A 178 0.83 5.76 -14.05
N SER A 179 1.16 5.40 -12.79
CA SER A 179 2.23 4.46 -12.50
C SER A 179 1.75 3.33 -11.60
N ARG A 180 1.94 2.09 -12.09
CA ARG A 180 1.65 0.89 -11.32
C ARG A 180 2.88 0.47 -10.54
N LEU A 181 2.79 0.43 -9.22
CA LEU A 181 3.85 -0.10 -8.36
C LEU A 181 3.73 -1.62 -8.26
N GLN A 182 4.88 -2.28 -8.28
CA GLN A 182 5.00 -3.73 -8.24
C GLN A 182 5.61 -4.18 -6.92
N TYR A 183 5.37 -5.44 -6.56
CA TYR A 183 6.06 -6.05 -5.44
C TYR A 183 7.57 -6.08 -5.68
N TYR A 184 8.31 -5.99 -4.59
CA TYR A 184 9.77 -6.02 -4.59
C TYR A 184 10.27 -7.46 -4.53
N ASN A 185 11.36 -7.74 -5.23
CA ASN A 185 12.07 -8.99 -5.04
C ASN A 185 12.89 -8.99 -3.73
N THR A 186 13.38 -10.15 -3.32
CA THR A 186 14.13 -10.30 -2.08
C THR A 186 15.42 -9.48 -2.06
N GLU A 187 16.09 -9.30 -3.19
CA GLU A 187 17.35 -8.54 -3.30
C GLU A 187 17.13 -7.06 -2.97
N LEU A 188 16.12 -6.44 -3.60
CA LEU A 188 15.75 -5.05 -3.34
C LEU A 188 15.29 -4.85 -1.89
N LEU A 189 14.49 -5.78 -1.36
CA LEU A 189 14.09 -5.73 0.05
C LEU A 189 15.26 -5.90 1.01
N THR A 190 16.25 -6.71 0.66
CA THR A 190 17.48 -6.86 1.45
C THR A 190 18.22 -5.53 1.55
N THR A 191 18.34 -4.80 0.43
CA THR A 191 18.93 -3.46 0.40
C THR A 191 18.15 -2.48 1.29
N ILE A 192 16.82 -2.52 1.23
CA ILE A 192 15.95 -1.69 2.08
C ILE A 192 16.12 -2.03 3.56
N VAL A 193 16.17 -3.32 3.93
CA VAL A 193 16.39 -3.78 5.30
C VAL A 193 17.75 -3.31 5.84
N GLN A 194 18.81 -3.43 5.05
CA GLN A 194 20.15 -2.97 5.43
C GLN A 194 20.21 -1.45 5.63
N ARG A 195 19.64 -0.67 4.70
CA ARG A 195 19.52 0.77 4.83
C ARG A 195 18.75 1.14 6.11
N SER A 196 17.62 0.50 6.35
CA SER A 196 16.79 0.74 7.52
C SER A 196 17.50 0.36 8.82
N ALA A 197 18.23 -0.74 8.85
CA ALA A 197 19.05 -1.15 10.00
C ALA A 197 20.15 -0.12 10.31
N THR A 198 20.78 0.44 9.27
CA THR A 198 21.77 1.51 9.42
C THR A 198 21.17 2.77 10.04
N ILE A 199 20.00 3.20 9.57
CA ILE A 199 19.26 4.36 10.12
C ILE A 199 18.87 4.10 11.58
N LEU A 200 18.45 2.90 11.91
CA LEU A 200 18.09 2.47 13.26
C LEU A 200 19.31 2.19 14.14
N LYS A 201 20.53 2.26 13.59
CA LYS A 201 21.80 1.98 14.27
C LYS A 201 21.85 0.57 14.90
N VAL A 202 21.33 -0.41 14.17
CA VAL A 202 21.29 -1.82 14.59
C VAL A 202 22.21 -2.63 13.68
N PRO A 203 23.26 -3.28 14.22
CA PRO A 203 24.09 -4.19 13.45
C PRO A 203 23.25 -5.38 12.94
N ILE A 204 23.37 -5.69 11.65
CA ILE A 204 22.67 -6.83 11.02
C ILE A 204 23.60 -7.58 10.08
N SER A 205 23.61 -8.90 10.11
CA SER A 205 24.34 -9.71 9.14
C SER A 205 23.58 -9.76 7.80
N MET A 206 24.32 -9.98 6.70
CA MET A 206 23.72 -10.10 5.36
C MET A 206 22.68 -11.23 5.31
N GLU A 207 23.01 -12.38 5.90
CA GLU A 207 22.08 -13.52 5.94
C GLU A 207 20.80 -13.19 6.70
N SER A 208 20.90 -12.39 7.78
CA SER A 208 19.71 -11.95 8.54
C SER A 208 18.86 -10.98 7.74
N ALA A 209 19.49 -10.08 6.99
CA ALA A 209 18.78 -9.15 6.12
C ALA A 209 18.03 -9.89 5.00
N ILE A 210 18.66 -10.90 4.39
CA ILE A 210 18.04 -11.78 3.38
C ILE A 210 16.86 -12.56 3.99
N GLU A 211 17.03 -13.12 5.19
CA GLU A 211 15.97 -13.87 5.87
C GLU A 211 14.75 -13.02 6.17
N ILE A 212 14.94 -11.78 6.66
CA ILE A 212 13.85 -10.82 6.90
C ILE A 212 13.19 -10.42 5.57
N ALA A 213 14.00 -10.10 4.57
CA ALA A 213 13.52 -9.70 3.24
C ALA A 213 12.69 -10.80 2.57
N GLY A 214 13.15 -12.06 2.66
CA GLY A 214 12.45 -13.20 2.08
C GLY A 214 11.07 -13.46 2.69
N ARG A 215 10.85 -13.07 3.96
CA ARG A 215 9.56 -13.20 4.64
C ARG A 215 8.71 -11.92 4.63
N SER A 216 9.12 -10.89 3.87
CA SER A 216 8.49 -9.56 3.88
C SER A 216 7.38 -9.39 2.84
N ARG A 217 6.88 -10.47 2.25
CA ARG A 217 5.72 -10.47 1.33
C ARG A 217 5.89 -9.47 0.16
N GLY A 218 7.10 -9.26 -0.31
CA GLY A 218 7.39 -8.33 -1.40
C GLY A 218 7.15 -6.86 -1.09
N THR A 219 6.99 -6.46 0.20
CA THR A 219 6.65 -5.08 0.55
C THR A 219 7.64 -4.43 1.53
N PRO A 220 8.13 -3.22 1.23
CA PRO A 220 9.00 -2.46 2.14
C PRO A 220 8.40 -2.20 3.52
N ARG A 221 7.08 -1.99 3.61
CA ARG A 221 6.38 -1.76 4.88
C ARG A 221 6.53 -2.95 5.83
N ILE A 222 6.27 -4.18 5.33
CA ILE A 222 6.41 -5.40 6.14
C ILE A 222 7.87 -5.65 6.45
N ALA A 223 8.79 -5.44 5.50
CA ALA A 223 10.23 -5.58 5.75
C ALA A 223 10.69 -4.72 6.92
N ASN A 224 10.29 -3.45 6.95
CA ASN A 224 10.62 -2.53 8.04
C ASN A 224 9.92 -2.91 9.36
N ALA A 225 8.67 -3.40 9.30
CA ALA A 225 7.96 -3.88 10.48
C ALA A 225 8.66 -5.10 11.10
N LEU A 226 9.01 -6.10 10.27
CA LEU A 226 9.75 -7.29 10.72
C LEU A 226 11.13 -6.91 11.27
N LEU A 227 11.87 -6.03 10.59
CA LEU A 227 13.18 -5.55 11.07
C LEU A 227 13.07 -4.95 12.49
N ARG A 228 12.06 -4.10 12.75
CA ARG A 228 11.84 -3.51 14.07
C ARG A 228 11.56 -4.57 15.12
N ARG A 229 10.70 -5.54 14.84
CA ARG A 229 10.42 -6.62 15.79
C ARG A 229 11.64 -7.51 16.04
N VAL A 230 12.36 -7.90 14.98
CA VAL A 230 13.60 -8.68 15.13
C VAL A 230 14.66 -7.93 15.93
N ARG A 231 14.75 -6.60 15.78
CA ARG A 231 15.61 -5.76 16.62
C ARG A 231 15.23 -5.87 18.09
N ASP A 232 13.95 -5.83 18.43
CA ASP A 232 13.50 -5.95 19.82
C ASP A 232 13.94 -7.28 20.43
N PHE A 233 13.86 -8.38 19.66
CA PHE A 233 14.40 -9.67 20.08
C PHE A 233 15.94 -9.66 20.22
N ALA A 234 16.65 -8.98 19.32
CA ALA A 234 18.11 -8.87 19.39
C ALA A 234 18.56 -8.14 20.65
N GLN A 235 17.84 -7.10 21.05
CA GLN A 235 18.13 -6.32 22.26
C GLN A 235 17.87 -7.11 23.55
N ILE A 236 16.82 -7.93 23.59
CA ILE A 236 16.40 -8.63 24.82
C ILE A 236 17.02 -10.03 24.94
N LYS A 237 17.22 -10.73 23.83
CA LYS A 237 17.70 -12.12 23.80
C LYS A 237 19.13 -12.28 23.29
N GLY A 238 19.76 -11.19 22.84
CA GLY A 238 21.11 -11.15 22.30
C GLY A 238 21.93 -9.99 22.87
N ASP A 239 22.94 -9.58 22.12
CA ASP A 239 23.83 -8.46 22.39
C ASP A 239 23.45 -7.17 21.66
N GLY A 240 22.26 -7.12 21.06
CA GLY A 240 21.76 -6.02 20.27
C GLY A 240 22.04 -6.15 18.76
N ALA A 241 22.84 -7.13 18.34
CA ALA A 241 23.09 -7.40 16.92
C ALA A 241 22.09 -8.45 16.37
N ILE A 242 21.57 -8.18 15.17
CA ILE A 242 20.67 -9.11 14.46
C ILE A 242 21.50 -10.16 13.74
N THR A 243 21.71 -11.29 14.40
CA THR A 243 22.33 -12.48 13.82
C THR A 243 21.26 -13.37 13.18
N ILE A 244 21.66 -14.25 12.25
CA ILE A 244 20.72 -15.18 11.58
C ILE A 244 19.96 -16.07 12.59
N LYS A 245 20.59 -16.43 13.71
CA LYS A 245 19.94 -17.21 14.77
C LYS A 245 18.83 -16.42 15.45
N ILE A 246 19.09 -15.15 15.78
CA ILE A 246 18.08 -14.24 16.37
C ILE A 246 16.98 -13.95 15.37
N ALA A 247 17.31 -13.67 14.09
CA ALA A 247 16.33 -13.42 13.06
C ALA A 247 15.35 -14.58 12.90
N LYS A 248 15.84 -15.81 12.75
CA LYS A 248 14.98 -16.98 12.62
C LYS A 248 14.12 -17.20 13.87
N TYR A 249 14.72 -17.13 15.06
CA TYR A 249 14.00 -17.27 16.31
C TYR A 249 12.86 -16.22 16.45
N ALA A 250 13.14 -14.96 16.13
CA ALA A 250 12.15 -13.90 16.21
C ALA A 250 11.02 -14.08 15.19
N LEU A 251 11.34 -14.43 13.95
CA LEU A 251 10.35 -14.64 12.89
C LEU A 251 9.44 -15.84 13.20
N GLU A 252 9.99 -16.93 13.76
CA GLU A 252 9.21 -18.07 14.26
C GLU A 252 8.31 -17.67 15.43
N ALA A 253 8.82 -16.91 16.40
CA ALA A 253 8.03 -16.41 17.53
C ALA A 253 6.91 -15.43 17.11
N LEU A 254 7.08 -14.77 15.97
CA LEU A 254 6.07 -13.91 15.35
C LEU A 254 5.09 -14.67 14.46
N ASN A 255 5.19 -16.00 14.38
CA ASN A 255 4.37 -16.85 13.49
C ASN A 255 4.46 -16.46 12.00
N VAL A 256 5.63 -15.99 11.56
CA VAL A 256 5.92 -15.73 10.15
C VAL A 256 6.75 -16.88 9.61
N ASP A 257 6.18 -17.66 8.70
CA ASP A 257 6.83 -18.85 8.17
C ASP A 257 7.88 -18.54 7.08
N ALA A 258 8.50 -19.59 6.54
CA ALA A 258 9.57 -19.46 5.54
C ALA A 258 9.11 -18.80 4.21
N HIS A 259 7.82 -18.78 3.92
CA HIS A 259 7.21 -18.14 2.75
C HIS A 259 6.65 -16.74 3.06
N GLY A 260 6.80 -16.27 4.31
CA GLY A 260 6.22 -15.01 4.75
C GLY A 260 4.72 -15.05 5.03
N LEU A 261 4.14 -16.27 5.12
CA LEU A 261 2.74 -16.42 5.51
C LEU A 261 2.61 -16.25 7.03
N ASP A 262 1.61 -15.47 7.42
CA ASP A 262 1.25 -15.30 8.83
C ASP A 262 0.18 -16.32 9.28
N GLU A 263 -0.26 -16.18 10.52
CA GLU A 263 -1.29 -17.03 11.11
C GLU A 263 -2.61 -16.94 10.32
N MET A 264 -2.99 -15.75 9.84
CA MET A 264 -4.25 -15.56 9.11
C MET A 264 -4.17 -16.15 7.70
N ASP A 265 -3.03 -16.01 6.99
CA ASP A 265 -2.82 -16.66 5.70
C ASP A 265 -3.01 -18.18 5.83
N ASN A 266 -2.32 -18.77 6.82
CA ASN A 266 -2.41 -20.21 7.08
C ASN A 266 -3.83 -20.63 7.50
N LYS A 267 -4.54 -19.78 8.26
CA LYS A 267 -5.95 -20.00 8.63
C LYS A 267 -6.88 -19.96 7.41
N ILE A 268 -6.65 -19.03 6.48
CA ILE A 268 -7.40 -18.94 5.21
C ILE A 268 -7.19 -20.21 4.40
N LEU A 269 -5.94 -20.58 4.14
CA LEU A 269 -5.61 -21.78 3.34
C LEU A 269 -6.18 -23.04 3.97
N THR A 270 -5.97 -23.23 5.29
CA THR A 270 -6.50 -24.37 6.05
C THR A 270 -8.04 -24.42 5.98
N THR A 271 -8.70 -23.27 6.12
CA THR A 271 -10.16 -23.20 6.06
C THR A 271 -10.67 -23.61 4.68
N ILE A 272 -10.05 -23.15 3.59
CA ILE A 272 -10.46 -23.53 2.23
C ILE A 272 -10.25 -25.04 2.01
N ILE A 273 -9.14 -25.60 2.48
CA ILE A 273 -8.86 -27.03 2.33
C ILE A 273 -9.82 -27.87 3.17
N ASP A 274 -9.93 -27.60 4.47
CA ASP A 274 -10.61 -28.49 5.40
C ASP A 274 -12.13 -28.37 5.35
N LYS A 275 -12.64 -27.13 5.28
CA LYS A 275 -14.08 -26.89 5.30
C LYS A 275 -14.71 -26.90 3.93
N PHE A 276 -13.94 -26.53 2.88
CA PHE A 276 -14.48 -26.36 1.53
C PHE A 276 -13.79 -27.25 0.48
N LYS A 277 -13.07 -28.30 0.91
CA LYS A 277 -12.44 -29.32 0.05
C LYS A 277 -11.51 -28.73 -1.02
N GLY A 278 -10.85 -27.61 -0.71
CA GLY A 278 -9.97 -26.90 -1.62
C GLY A 278 -10.63 -25.84 -2.50
N GLY A 279 -11.92 -25.65 -2.41
CA GLY A 279 -12.70 -24.68 -3.18
C GLY A 279 -13.43 -25.31 -4.38
N PRO A 280 -14.12 -24.49 -5.22
CA PRO A 280 -14.21 -23.03 -5.14
C PRO A 280 -15.12 -22.52 -4.01
N VAL A 281 -14.72 -21.43 -3.36
CA VAL A 281 -15.47 -20.81 -2.26
C VAL A 281 -15.50 -19.28 -2.40
N GLY A 282 -16.64 -18.66 -2.12
CA GLY A 282 -16.81 -17.20 -2.17
C GLY A 282 -16.02 -16.49 -1.08
N ILE A 283 -15.52 -15.27 -1.37
CA ILE A 283 -14.70 -14.51 -0.42
C ILE A 283 -15.42 -14.18 0.89
N SER A 284 -16.71 -13.83 0.84
CA SER A 284 -17.54 -13.56 2.02
C SER A 284 -17.71 -14.80 2.91
N THR A 285 -17.78 -15.98 2.30
CA THR A 285 -17.84 -17.26 3.04
C THR A 285 -16.51 -17.55 3.72
N ILE A 286 -15.37 -17.28 3.05
CA ILE A 286 -14.04 -17.40 3.66
C ILE A 286 -13.94 -16.43 4.83
N ALA A 287 -14.28 -15.15 4.63
CA ALA A 287 -14.24 -14.11 5.63
C ALA A 287 -15.00 -14.49 6.91
N THR A 288 -16.25 -14.92 6.74
CA THR A 288 -17.08 -15.41 7.86
C THR A 288 -16.43 -16.61 8.56
N ALA A 289 -15.88 -17.56 7.80
CA ALA A 289 -15.32 -18.79 8.34
C ALA A 289 -14.02 -18.59 9.12
N VAL A 290 -13.22 -17.55 8.78
CA VAL A 290 -11.99 -17.18 9.49
C VAL A 290 -12.22 -16.08 10.54
N GLY A 291 -13.39 -15.43 10.54
CA GLY A 291 -13.73 -14.36 11.48
C GLY A 291 -13.05 -13.03 11.15
N GLU A 292 -12.92 -12.70 9.85
CA GLU A 292 -12.31 -11.48 9.37
C GLU A 292 -13.26 -10.72 8.44
N ASN A 293 -12.98 -9.44 8.19
CA ASN A 293 -13.73 -8.64 7.22
C ASN A 293 -13.39 -9.06 5.78
N THR A 294 -14.40 -9.06 4.90
CA THR A 294 -14.23 -9.41 3.48
C THR A 294 -13.24 -8.49 2.77
N GLU A 295 -13.30 -7.18 3.03
CA GLU A 295 -12.38 -6.20 2.44
C GLU A 295 -10.94 -6.46 2.89
N THR A 296 -10.72 -6.76 4.18
CA THR A 296 -9.39 -7.07 4.70
C THR A 296 -8.79 -8.29 3.99
N ILE A 297 -9.59 -9.34 3.77
CA ILE A 297 -9.08 -10.51 3.04
C ILE A 297 -8.75 -10.15 1.60
N GLU A 298 -9.61 -9.40 0.92
CA GLU A 298 -9.44 -9.04 -0.49
C GLU A 298 -8.29 -8.06 -0.73
N GLU A 299 -7.99 -7.19 0.22
CA GLU A 299 -6.95 -6.16 0.06
C GLU A 299 -5.59 -6.57 0.62
N VAL A 300 -5.57 -7.33 1.71
CA VAL A 300 -4.34 -7.61 2.46
C VAL A 300 -3.81 -9.02 2.20
N TYR A 301 -4.67 -10.03 2.26
CA TYR A 301 -4.25 -11.43 2.20
C TYR A 301 -4.31 -12.03 0.80
N GLU A 302 -5.44 -11.90 0.12
CA GLU A 302 -5.68 -12.52 -1.18
C GLU A 302 -4.64 -12.13 -2.24
N PRO A 303 -4.22 -10.85 -2.40
CA PRO A 303 -3.27 -10.47 -3.44
C PRO A 303 -1.91 -11.18 -3.30
N PHE A 304 -1.42 -11.31 -2.08
CA PHE A 304 -0.18 -12.02 -1.80
C PHE A 304 -0.31 -13.52 -2.02
N LEU A 305 -1.38 -14.14 -1.50
CA LEU A 305 -1.64 -15.56 -1.70
C LEU A 305 -1.82 -15.95 -3.17
N ILE A 306 -2.40 -15.07 -3.99
CA ILE A 306 -2.51 -15.27 -5.46
C ILE A 306 -1.14 -15.14 -6.11
N GLN A 307 -0.37 -14.10 -5.76
CA GLN A 307 0.95 -13.86 -6.34
C GLN A 307 1.91 -15.02 -6.07
N GLU A 308 1.95 -15.50 -4.83
CA GLU A 308 2.76 -16.64 -4.44
C GLU A 308 2.20 -17.98 -4.94
N GLY A 309 1.04 -17.95 -5.59
CA GLY A 309 0.42 -19.11 -6.22
C GLY A 309 -0.22 -20.09 -5.23
N PHE A 310 -0.53 -19.68 -3.99
CA PHE A 310 -1.23 -20.51 -3.02
C PHE A 310 -2.72 -20.65 -3.32
N ILE A 311 -3.35 -19.59 -3.83
CA ILE A 311 -4.76 -19.58 -4.26
C ILE A 311 -4.89 -19.06 -5.69
N MET A 312 -5.99 -19.44 -6.34
CA MET A 312 -6.40 -18.88 -7.62
C MET A 312 -7.83 -18.37 -7.55
N ARG A 313 -8.11 -17.32 -8.34
CA ARG A 313 -9.44 -16.75 -8.49
C ARG A 313 -10.13 -17.39 -9.71
N THR A 314 -11.28 -17.99 -9.51
CA THR A 314 -12.11 -18.57 -10.55
C THR A 314 -13.46 -17.85 -10.65
N PRO A 315 -14.25 -17.99 -11.71
CA PRO A 315 -15.59 -17.41 -11.80
C PRO A 315 -16.53 -17.86 -10.66
N ARG A 316 -16.29 -19.02 -10.05
CA ARG A 316 -17.10 -19.59 -8.95
C ARG A 316 -16.57 -19.25 -7.56
N GLY A 317 -15.37 -18.67 -7.46
CA GLY A 317 -14.75 -18.32 -6.16
C GLY A 317 -13.25 -18.58 -6.13
N ARG A 318 -12.72 -18.77 -4.93
CA ARG A 318 -11.28 -18.99 -4.65
C ARG A 318 -11.02 -20.48 -4.47
N GLU A 319 -9.96 -20.94 -5.10
CA GLU A 319 -9.48 -22.33 -5.00
C GLU A 319 -8.03 -22.35 -4.55
N VAL A 320 -7.66 -23.28 -3.69
CA VAL A 320 -6.27 -23.50 -3.32
C VAL A 320 -5.55 -24.32 -4.38
N THR A 321 -4.28 -24.02 -4.59
CA THR A 321 -3.43 -24.73 -5.54
C THR A 321 -2.74 -25.92 -4.87
N HIS A 322 -2.05 -26.73 -5.67
CA HIS A 322 -1.21 -27.81 -5.15
C HIS A 322 -0.11 -27.28 -4.20
N LEU A 323 0.37 -26.05 -4.42
CA LEU A 323 1.38 -25.43 -3.56
C LEU A 323 0.87 -25.24 -2.13
N ALA A 324 -0.40 -24.82 -1.95
CA ALA A 324 -1.00 -24.69 -0.63
C ALA A 324 -1.10 -26.05 0.11
N TYR A 325 -1.48 -27.10 -0.58
CA TYR A 325 -1.50 -28.44 0.01
C TYR A 325 -0.10 -28.88 0.46
N LYS A 326 0.91 -28.69 -0.40
CA LYS A 326 2.30 -29.01 -0.09
C LYS A 326 2.82 -28.22 1.10
N HIS A 327 2.52 -26.92 1.15
CA HIS A 327 2.92 -26.02 2.22
C HIS A 327 2.38 -26.47 3.58
N LEU A 328 1.11 -26.87 3.63
CA LEU A 328 0.45 -27.34 4.85
C LEU A 328 0.71 -28.84 5.16
N GLY A 329 1.59 -29.50 4.39
CA GLY A 329 1.89 -30.91 4.59
C GLY A 329 0.70 -31.84 4.30
N ARG A 330 -0.20 -31.43 3.42
CA ARG A 330 -1.42 -32.17 3.09
C ARG A 330 -1.38 -32.71 1.67
N VAL A 331 -2.12 -33.78 1.42
CA VAL A 331 -2.29 -34.37 0.08
C VAL A 331 -3.64 -33.90 -0.46
N LYS A 332 -3.66 -33.39 -1.69
CA LYS A 332 -4.92 -33.15 -2.40
C LYS A 332 -5.59 -34.49 -2.58
N GLY A 333 -6.73 -34.71 -1.93
CA GLY A 333 -7.50 -35.96 -2.12
C GLY A 333 -7.78 -36.12 -3.61
N GLU A 334 -7.47 -37.27 -4.18
CA GLU A 334 -7.94 -37.65 -5.51
C GLU A 334 -9.44 -37.51 -5.48
N ASN A 335 -10.00 -36.62 -6.33
CA ASN A 335 -11.43 -36.62 -6.59
C ASN A 335 -11.78 -38.05 -6.99
N GLN A 336 -12.48 -38.76 -6.12
CA GLN A 336 -13.22 -39.93 -6.54
C GLN A 336 -14.12 -39.43 -7.66
N GLY A 337 -13.82 -39.98 -8.82
CA GLY A 337 -14.34 -39.58 -10.11
C GLY A 337 -15.84 -39.34 -10.11
N GLU A 338 -16.21 -38.46 -10.99
CA GLU A 338 -17.51 -38.46 -11.61
C GLU A 338 -17.94 -39.90 -11.90
N LEU A 339 -18.77 -40.43 -11.00
CA LEU A 339 -19.68 -41.51 -11.31
C LEU A 339 -21.07 -40.90 -11.20
N PHE A 340 -21.57 -40.61 -12.36
CA PHE A 340 -22.89 -40.38 -12.92
C PHE A 340 -23.00 -39.10 -13.75
#